data_1282ebcadd7cba7813f213749efb411b
#
_entry.id   1282ebcadd7cba7813f213749efb411b
#
_cell.length_a   1.000
_cell.length_b   1.000
_cell.length_c   1.000
_cell.angle_alpha   90.00
_cell.angle_beta   90.00
_cell.angle_gamma   90.00
#
_symmetry.space_group_name_H-M   'P 1'
#
loop_
_entity.id
_entity.type
_entity.pdbx_description
1 polymer ?
#
loop_
_entity_poly.entity_id
_entity_poly.type
_entity_poly.pdbx_seq_one_letter_code
_entity_poly.pdbx_strand_id
1 'polypeptide(L)'
;RNFEYYSEDPLVSGKMATAITRGVQSKEGVGTTIKHFACNSQEDNRMGSNSILSERTLREIYLRGFEIAVKTSQPMAIMTSYNLINGVHAANCKDICTVAARKEWDFQGIIMTDWTTTMPQGGSLSWKCVEAGNNLIMPGWPGDSENIREALKNGSLKREDLQACVKRMLKVIFQTLGYEDCVSYGAQFR
;
A
#
# COMPACT_ATOMS: atom_id res chain seq x y z
N ARG A 1 -9.09 2.34 -17.17
CA ARG A 1 -8.18 2.62 -18.29
C ARG A 1 -7.39 1.37 -18.70
N ASN A 2 -6.91 1.35 -19.90
CA ASN A 2 -6.12 0.26 -20.45
C ASN A 2 -4.62 0.48 -20.21
N PHE A 3 -4.11 -0.03 -19.09
CA PHE A 3 -2.68 0.00 -18.74
C PHE A 3 -2.34 -1.32 -18.02
N GLU A 4 -1.82 -1.34 -16.83
CA GLU A 4 -1.47 -2.56 -16.08
C GLU A 4 -2.68 -3.22 -15.38
N TYR A 5 -3.89 -2.99 -15.87
CA TYR A 5 -5.13 -3.50 -15.27
C TYR A 5 -5.74 -4.62 -16.10
N TYR A 6 -6.32 -5.60 -15.44
CA TYR A 6 -6.87 -6.79 -16.10
C TYR A 6 -8.21 -6.53 -16.77
N SER A 7 -9.08 -5.71 -16.15
CA SER A 7 -10.44 -5.46 -16.64
C SER A 7 -11.05 -4.22 -15.97
N GLU A 8 -12.07 -3.65 -16.60
CA GLU A 8 -12.97 -2.69 -15.97
C GLU A 8 -13.95 -3.35 -14.99
N ASP A 9 -14.23 -4.64 -15.20
CA ASP A 9 -15.05 -5.45 -14.28
C ASP A 9 -14.25 -5.81 -13.02
N PRO A 10 -14.69 -5.37 -11.84
CA PRO A 10 -13.97 -5.64 -10.59
C PRO A 10 -13.95 -7.13 -10.22
N LEU A 11 -14.94 -7.91 -10.63
CA LEU A 11 -14.96 -9.35 -10.40
C LEU A 11 -13.88 -10.05 -11.21
N VAL A 12 -13.78 -9.71 -12.50
CA VAL A 12 -12.73 -10.25 -13.38
C VAL A 12 -11.36 -9.85 -12.88
N SER A 13 -11.14 -8.56 -12.59
CA SER A 13 -9.88 -8.06 -12.05
C SER A 13 -9.50 -8.73 -10.73
N GLY A 14 -10.44 -8.88 -9.81
CA GLY A 14 -10.20 -9.51 -8.52
C GLY A 14 -9.85 -11.00 -8.64
N LYS A 15 -10.54 -11.74 -9.53
CA LYS A 15 -10.23 -13.15 -9.78
C LYS A 15 -8.88 -13.36 -10.46
N MET A 16 -8.54 -12.53 -11.45
CA MET A 16 -7.24 -12.57 -12.13
C MET A 16 -6.10 -12.26 -11.16
N ALA A 17 -6.23 -11.20 -10.38
CA ALA A 17 -5.25 -10.86 -9.33
C ALA A 17 -5.10 -11.99 -8.29
N THR A 18 -6.21 -12.62 -7.90
CA THR A 18 -6.19 -13.80 -7.02
C THR A 18 -5.42 -14.96 -7.62
N ALA A 19 -5.68 -15.30 -8.88
CA ALA A 19 -5.04 -16.43 -9.55
C ALA A 19 -3.52 -16.21 -9.68
N ILE A 20 -3.09 -15.02 -10.11
CA ILE A 20 -1.67 -14.65 -10.20
C ILE A 20 -1.02 -14.65 -8.81
N THR A 21 -1.68 -14.07 -7.81
CA THR A 21 -1.16 -14.06 -6.43
C THR A 21 -0.92 -15.47 -5.91
N ARG A 22 -1.90 -16.37 -6.07
CA ARG A 22 -1.75 -17.77 -5.66
C ARG A 22 -0.64 -18.49 -6.42
N GLY A 23 -0.53 -18.25 -7.73
CA GLY A 23 0.53 -18.83 -8.56
C GLY A 23 1.93 -18.38 -8.12
N VAL A 24 2.13 -17.08 -7.95
CA VAL A 24 3.42 -16.53 -7.50
C VAL A 24 3.74 -16.95 -6.06
N GLN A 25 2.78 -16.84 -5.15
CA GLN A 25 2.96 -17.15 -3.73
C GLN A 25 2.93 -18.66 -3.42
N SER A 26 2.75 -19.52 -4.42
CA SER A 26 3.05 -20.96 -4.27
C SER A 26 4.53 -21.23 -4.10
N LYS A 27 5.38 -20.29 -4.53
CA LYS A 27 6.82 -20.29 -4.25
C LYS A 27 7.05 -19.60 -2.90
N GLU A 28 7.58 -20.34 -1.94
CA GLU A 28 7.90 -19.82 -0.62
C GLU A 28 8.83 -18.60 -0.68
N GLY A 29 8.57 -17.60 0.15
CA GLY A 29 9.36 -16.37 0.25
C GLY A 29 9.19 -15.39 -0.91
N VAL A 30 8.33 -15.67 -1.88
CA VAL A 30 8.02 -14.79 -3.01
C VAL A 30 6.59 -14.28 -2.92
N GLY A 31 6.39 -12.98 -3.11
CA GLY A 31 5.08 -12.34 -2.99
C GLY A 31 4.70 -11.45 -4.15
N THR A 32 3.42 -11.12 -4.22
CA THR A 32 2.87 -10.15 -5.17
C THR A 32 2.58 -8.83 -4.50
N THR A 33 2.63 -7.76 -5.31
CA THR A 33 2.11 -6.44 -4.97
C THR A 33 0.96 -6.12 -5.90
N ILE A 34 -0.26 -6.08 -5.39
CA ILE A 34 -1.41 -5.64 -6.18
C ILE A 34 -1.50 -4.11 -6.18
N LYS A 35 -1.83 -3.50 -7.34
CA LYS A 35 -1.75 -2.04 -7.52
C LYS A 35 -2.71 -1.55 -8.61
N HIS A 36 -2.99 -0.27 -8.68
CA HIS A 36 -2.68 0.78 -7.71
C HIS A 36 -3.92 1.08 -6.86
N PHE A 37 -3.79 1.12 -5.57
CA PHE A 37 -4.87 1.21 -4.58
C PHE A 37 -5.10 2.66 -4.14
N ALA A 38 -6.14 3.37 -4.63
CA ALA A 38 -7.14 3.01 -5.61
C ALA A 38 -7.54 4.24 -6.44
N CYS A 39 -8.42 4.03 -7.41
CA CYS A 39 -9.05 5.11 -8.19
C CYS A 39 -8.11 5.92 -9.10
N ASN A 40 -6.95 5.41 -9.47
CA ASN A 40 -6.09 6.06 -10.46
C ASN A 40 -6.62 5.80 -11.88
N SER A 41 -7.61 6.59 -12.30
CA SER A 41 -8.33 6.38 -13.56
C SER A 41 -7.71 7.10 -14.75
N GLN A 42 -6.71 7.97 -14.53
CA GLN A 42 -6.00 8.71 -15.59
C GLN A 42 -4.52 8.87 -15.25
N GLU A 43 -3.68 9.01 -16.29
CA GLU A 43 -2.25 9.29 -16.11
C GLU A 43 -1.92 10.79 -16.16
N ASP A 44 -2.67 11.54 -16.97
CA ASP A 44 -2.47 12.99 -17.06
C ASP A 44 -2.74 13.63 -15.70
N ASN A 45 -1.74 14.37 -15.19
CA ASN A 45 -1.77 14.98 -13.86
C ASN A 45 -2.15 13.99 -12.74
N ARG A 46 -1.69 12.75 -12.81
CA ARG A 46 -2.08 11.67 -11.87
C ARG A 46 -1.83 12.00 -10.39
N MET A 47 -0.83 12.84 -10.09
CA MET A 47 -0.51 13.26 -8.72
C MET A 47 -1.46 14.34 -8.20
N GLY A 48 -2.08 15.12 -9.08
CA GLY A 48 -3.07 16.17 -8.73
C GLY A 48 -4.52 15.80 -9.06
N SER A 49 -4.73 14.67 -9.73
CA SER A 49 -6.07 14.19 -10.09
C SER A 49 -6.86 13.81 -8.83
N ASN A 50 -8.12 14.27 -8.76
CA ASN A 50 -9.00 13.97 -7.64
C ASN A 50 -10.23 13.20 -8.11
N SER A 51 -10.32 11.94 -7.75
CA SER A 51 -11.47 11.07 -8.05
C SER A 51 -12.60 11.38 -7.06
N ILE A 52 -13.65 12.06 -7.55
CA ILE A 52 -14.85 12.39 -6.76
C ILE A 52 -15.90 11.30 -6.97
N LEU A 53 -16.24 10.59 -5.92
CA LEU A 53 -17.19 9.48 -6.00
C LEU A 53 -17.87 9.21 -4.65
N SER A 54 -19.05 8.56 -4.72
CA SER A 54 -19.75 8.09 -3.53
C SER A 54 -19.03 6.92 -2.86
N GLU A 55 -19.25 6.69 -1.58
CA GLU A 55 -18.73 5.52 -0.87
C GLU A 55 -19.21 4.21 -1.53
N ARG A 56 -20.46 4.17 -1.98
CA ARG A 56 -21.01 3.01 -2.68
C ARG A 56 -20.21 2.70 -3.95
N THR A 57 -19.96 3.70 -4.80
CA THR A 57 -19.17 3.53 -6.01
C THR A 57 -17.74 3.10 -5.69
N LEU A 58 -17.12 3.71 -4.67
CA LEU A 58 -15.80 3.36 -4.20
C LEU A 58 -15.75 1.86 -3.83
N ARG A 59 -16.68 1.39 -3.01
CA ARG A 59 -16.69 0.00 -2.51
C ARG A 59 -17.09 -1.03 -3.56
N GLU A 60 -18.12 -0.76 -4.34
CA GLU A 60 -18.68 -1.74 -5.28
C GLU A 60 -17.84 -1.89 -6.56
N ILE A 61 -17.10 -0.85 -6.95
CA ILE A 61 -16.31 -0.83 -8.20
C ILE A 61 -14.82 -0.77 -7.90
N TYR A 62 -14.33 0.33 -7.31
CA TYR A 62 -12.89 0.60 -7.25
C TYR A 62 -12.14 -0.23 -6.21
N LEU A 63 -12.76 -0.54 -5.09
CA LEU A 63 -12.17 -1.37 -4.03
C LEU A 63 -12.49 -2.86 -4.20
N ARG A 64 -13.56 -3.21 -4.92
CA ARG A 64 -14.07 -4.59 -4.99
C ARG A 64 -13.05 -5.58 -5.52
N GLY A 65 -12.29 -5.23 -6.55
CA GLY A 65 -11.23 -6.10 -7.08
C GLY A 65 -10.13 -6.39 -6.06
N PHE A 66 -9.72 -5.36 -5.31
CA PHE A 66 -8.75 -5.51 -4.20
C PHE A 66 -9.31 -6.36 -3.06
N GLU A 67 -10.55 -6.12 -2.67
CA GLU A 67 -11.23 -6.91 -1.63
C GLU A 67 -11.24 -8.39 -1.98
N ILE A 68 -11.62 -8.75 -3.21
CA ILE A 68 -11.64 -10.13 -3.69
C ILE A 68 -10.22 -10.72 -3.59
N ALA A 69 -9.22 -10.05 -4.12
CA ALA A 69 -7.84 -10.52 -4.11
C ALA A 69 -7.31 -10.71 -2.68
N VAL A 70 -7.55 -9.73 -1.80
CA VAL A 70 -7.10 -9.80 -0.39
C VAL A 70 -7.78 -10.96 0.33
N LYS A 71 -9.11 -11.02 0.33
CA LYS A 71 -9.86 -12.04 1.07
C LYS A 71 -9.62 -13.47 0.57
N THR A 72 -9.22 -13.63 -0.69
CA THR A 72 -9.06 -14.96 -1.29
C THR A 72 -7.62 -15.43 -1.45
N SER A 73 -6.63 -14.54 -1.45
CA SER A 73 -5.22 -14.91 -1.70
C SER A 73 -4.19 -14.22 -0.82
N GLN A 74 -4.57 -13.21 -0.04
CA GLN A 74 -3.64 -12.48 0.85
C GLN A 74 -2.32 -12.11 0.15
N PRO A 75 -2.30 -11.19 -0.84
CA PRO A 75 -1.07 -10.76 -1.48
C PRO A 75 -0.09 -10.21 -0.42
N MET A 76 1.21 -10.37 -0.62
CA MET A 76 2.21 -9.87 0.33
C MET A 76 2.20 -8.35 0.46
N ALA A 77 1.82 -7.64 -0.60
CA ALA A 77 1.80 -6.19 -0.60
C ALA A 77 0.63 -5.59 -1.39
N ILE A 78 0.27 -4.37 -1.01
CA ILE A 78 -0.61 -3.47 -1.76
C ILE A 78 0.16 -2.16 -1.98
N MET A 79 0.13 -1.62 -3.21
CA MET A 79 0.71 -0.31 -3.52
C MET A 79 -0.40 0.72 -3.67
N THR A 80 -0.33 1.82 -2.91
CA THR A 80 -1.28 2.93 -3.05
C THR A 80 -1.03 3.72 -4.32
N SER A 81 -2.06 4.40 -4.82
CA SER A 81 -1.99 5.22 -6.03
C SER A 81 -1.62 6.67 -5.74
N TYR A 82 -1.28 7.43 -6.79
CA TYR A 82 -0.87 8.83 -6.68
C TYR A 82 -2.00 9.81 -6.41
N ASN A 83 -3.20 9.53 -6.97
CA ASN A 83 -4.33 10.44 -7.02
C ASN A 83 -4.94 10.70 -5.64
N LEU A 84 -5.77 11.75 -5.61
CA LEU A 84 -6.67 11.97 -4.48
C LEU A 84 -7.99 11.20 -4.67
N ILE A 85 -8.60 10.85 -3.56
CA ILE A 85 -9.96 10.30 -3.46
C ILE A 85 -10.75 11.26 -2.58
N ASN A 86 -11.75 11.93 -3.13
CA ASN A 86 -12.55 12.91 -2.42
C ASN A 86 -11.71 13.94 -1.64
N GLY A 87 -10.62 14.42 -2.24
CA GLY A 87 -9.73 15.43 -1.67
C GLY A 87 -8.60 14.90 -0.79
N VAL A 88 -8.49 13.58 -0.55
CA VAL A 88 -7.42 12.98 0.26
C VAL A 88 -6.52 12.11 -0.63
N HIS A 89 -5.21 12.32 -0.60
CA HIS A 89 -4.28 11.42 -1.31
C HIS A 89 -4.50 9.98 -0.89
N ALA A 90 -4.56 9.06 -1.86
CA ALA A 90 -4.77 7.64 -1.59
C ALA A 90 -3.76 7.08 -0.58
N ALA A 91 -2.49 7.52 -0.66
CA ALA A 91 -1.45 7.15 0.29
C ALA A 91 -1.68 7.66 1.73
N ASN A 92 -2.47 8.74 1.91
CA ASN A 92 -2.84 9.31 3.20
C ASN A 92 -4.27 8.93 3.64
N CYS A 93 -4.97 8.10 2.86
CA CYS A 93 -6.36 7.79 3.10
C CYS A 93 -6.51 6.62 4.08
N LYS A 94 -6.79 6.93 5.33
CA LYS A 94 -6.98 5.96 6.42
C LYS A 94 -8.16 5.03 6.15
N ASP A 95 -9.21 5.54 5.50
CA ASP A 95 -10.42 4.77 5.22
C ASP A 95 -10.15 3.59 4.29
N ILE A 96 -9.32 3.77 3.25
CA ILE A 96 -8.97 2.65 2.38
C ILE A 96 -7.85 1.78 2.98
N CYS A 97 -6.80 2.39 3.54
CA CYS A 97 -5.63 1.63 4.00
C CYS A 97 -5.89 0.89 5.33
N THR A 98 -6.52 1.55 6.29
CA THR A 98 -6.76 0.96 7.62
C THR A 98 -8.17 0.40 7.75
N VAL A 99 -9.22 1.16 7.38
CA VAL A 99 -10.58 0.68 7.61
C VAL A 99 -10.88 -0.45 6.63
N ALA A 100 -10.86 -0.21 5.34
CA ALA A 100 -11.18 -1.23 4.34
C ALA A 100 -10.16 -2.38 4.36
N ALA A 101 -8.88 -2.10 4.06
CA ALA A 101 -7.91 -3.16 3.86
C ALA A 101 -7.62 -3.95 5.15
N ARG A 102 -7.38 -3.28 6.29
CA ARG A 102 -6.97 -3.95 7.53
C ARG A 102 -8.13 -4.49 8.35
N LYS A 103 -9.15 -3.64 8.61
CA LYS A 103 -10.23 -4.01 9.54
C LYS A 103 -11.32 -4.84 8.89
N GLU A 104 -11.70 -4.51 7.65
CA GLU A 104 -12.81 -5.20 6.99
C GLU A 104 -12.36 -6.42 6.18
N TRP A 105 -11.17 -6.38 5.56
CA TRP A 105 -10.67 -7.48 4.73
C TRP A 105 -9.60 -8.32 5.40
N ASP A 106 -9.15 -7.94 6.60
CA ASP A 106 -8.08 -8.62 7.36
C ASP A 106 -6.77 -8.77 6.58
N PHE A 107 -6.38 -7.73 5.84
CA PHE A 107 -5.14 -7.73 5.07
C PHE A 107 -3.91 -7.82 5.98
N GLN A 108 -3.08 -8.84 5.81
CA GLN A 108 -1.92 -9.13 6.66
C GLN A 108 -0.59 -8.65 6.08
N GLY A 109 -0.52 -8.35 4.77
CA GLY A 109 0.69 -7.91 4.10
C GLY A 109 1.10 -6.46 4.40
N ILE A 110 2.04 -5.91 3.65
CA ILE A 110 2.41 -4.49 3.74
C ILE A 110 1.60 -3.62 2.78
N ILE A 111 1.37 -2.37 3.16
CA ILE A 111 0.91 -1.33 2.24
C ILE A 111 2.11 -0.43 1.99
N MET A 112 2.41 -0.16 0.72
CA MET A 112 3.49 0.72 0.29
C MET A 112 2.95 1.87 -0.56
N THR A 113 3.68 2.98 -0.60
CA THR A 113 3.36 4.06 -1.52
C THR A 113 3.81 3.71 -2.94
N ASP A 114 3.23 4.35 -3.94
CA ASP A 114 3.91 4.44 -5.23
C ASP A 114 5.17 5.31 -5.11
N TRP A 115 6.06 5.25 -6.11
CA TRP A 115 7.33 5.99 -6.12
C TRP A 115 7.11 7.50 -6.10
N THR A 116 7.84 8.20 -5.25
CA THR A 116 7.82 9.68 -5.17
C THR A 116 6.44 10.29 -4.87
N THR A 117 5.55 9.52 -4.23
CA THR A 117 4.20 9.99 -3.85
C THR A 117 4.23 11.13 -2.84
N THR A 118 5.26 11.20 -1.99
CA THR A 118 5.37 12.17 -0.92
C THR A 118 5.93 13.52 -1.37
N MET A 119 5.70 14.54 -0.56
CA MET A 119 6.26 15.89 -0.79
C MET A 119 7.78 15.84 -0.98
N PRO A 120 8.36 16.69 -1.85
CA PRO A 120 7.70 17.78 -2.58
C PRO A 120 7.05 17.36 -3.91
N GLN A 121 7.26 16.13 -4.40
CA GLN A 121 6.85 15.71 -5.74
C GLN A 121 5.37 15.38 -5.82
N GLY A 122 4.90 14.42 -5.01
CA GLY A 122 3.57 13.81 -5.12
C GLY A 122 2.49 14.42 -4.24
N GLY A 123 2.83 15.33 -3.34
CA GLY A 123 1.86 16.08 -2.52
C GLY A 123 1.35 15.37 -1.27
N SER A 124 1.51 14.06 -1.12
CA SER A 124 1.15 13.38 0.13
C SER A 124 2.17 13.66 1.25
N LEU A 125 1.73 13.57 2.50
CA LEU A 125 2.57 13.79 3.67
C LEU A 125 3.03 12.46 4.25
N SER A 126 4.33 12.31 4.47
CA SER A 126 4.94 11.06 4.93
C SER A 126 4.38 10.58 6.26
N TRP A 127 4.20 11.49 7.23
CA TRP A 127 3.61 11.13 8.51
C TRP A 127 2.13 10.68 8.38
N LYS A 128 1.38 11.29 7.44
CA LYS A 128 0.01 10.85 7.16
C LYS A 128 -0.04 9.49 6.46
N CYS A 129 0.97 9.15 5.65
CA CYS A 129 1.12 7.80 5.11
C CYS A 129 1.22 6.77 6.25
N VAL A 130 2.07 7.05 7.25
CA VAL A 130 2.22 6.18 8.44
C VAL A 130 0.92 6.10 9.23
N GLU A 131 0.26 7.24 9.50
CA GLU A 131 -1.04 7.30 10.20
C GLU A 131 -2.13 6.51 9.47
N ALA A 132 -2.14 6.58 8.14
CA ALA A 132 -3.08 5.83 7.30
C ALA A 132 -2.80 4.31 7.28
N GLY A 133 -1.61 3.88 7.69
CA GLY A 133 -1.23 2.47 7.72
C GLY A 133 -0.37 2.03 6.53
N ASN A 134 0.21 2.97 5.75
CA ASN A 134 1.30 2.69 4.82
C ASN A 134 2.56 2.30 5.60
N ASN A 135 3.14 1.18 5.24
CA ASN A 135 4.28 0.61 5.95
C ASN A 135 5.62 0.99 5.32
N LEU A 136 5.62 1.29 4.02
CA LEU A 136 6.82 1.57 3.26
C LEU A 136 6.59 2.78 2.35
N ILE A 137 7.41 3.80 2.52
CA ILE A 137 7.43 4.99 1.66
C ILE A 137 8.55 4.85 0.65
N MET A 138 8.24 4.94 -0.63
CA MET A 138 9.22 4.76 -1.70
C MET A 138 9.52 6.07 -2.44
N PRO A 139 10.78 6.39 -2.68
CA PRO A 139 12.01 5.65 -2.32
C PRO A 139 12.49 5.90 -0.88
N GLY A 140 11.82 6.75 -0.11
CA GLY A 140 12.23 7.12 1.24
C GLY A 140 13.31 8.22 1.23
N TRP A 141 12.92 9.42 0.84
CA TRP A 141 13.80 10.58 0.85
C TRP A 141 14.19 10.99 2.28
N PRO A 142 15.32 11.67 2.49
CA PRO A 142 15.66 12.22 3.81
C PRO A 142 14.56 13.08 4.42
N GLY A 143 13.84 13.85 3.60
CA GLY A 143 12.69 14.65 4.01
C GLY A 143 11.52 13.85 4.55
N ASP A 144 11.32 12.60 4.10
CA ASP A 144 10.28 11.72 4.63
C ASP A 144 10.54 11.39 6.09
N SER A 145 11.78 11.01 6.41
CA SER A 145 12.20 10.71 7.79
C SER A 145 12.11 11.93 8.70
N GLU A 146 12.46 13.10 8.20
CA GLU A 146 12.35 14.34 8.99
C GLU A 146 10.89 14.69 9.27
N ASN A 147 10.03 14.65 8.25
CA ASN A 147 8.59 14.89 8.38
C ASN A 147 7.95 13.97 9.41
N ILE A 148 8.30 12.67 9.42
CA ILE A 148 7.81 11.70 10.42
C ILE A 148 8.34 12.04 11.82
N ARG A 149 9.64 12.40 11.98
CA ARG A 149 10.21 12.78 13.27
C ARG A 149 9.55 14.03 13.84
N GLU A 150 9.32 15.04 13.03
CA GLU A 150 8.63 16.26 13.45
C GLU A 150 7.20 15.98 13.90
N ALA A 151 6.47 15.15 13.16
CA ALA A 151 5.11 14.76 13.51
C ALA A 151 5.04 13.96 14.82
N LEU A 152 6.04 13.13 15.11
CA LEU A 152 6.16 12.45 16.41
C LEU A 152 6.47 13.44 17.54
N LYS A 153 7.36 14.42 17.33
CA LYS A 153 7.74 15.41 18.32
C LYS A 153 6.58 16.35 18.70
N ASN A 154 5.79 16.77 17.72
CA ASN A 154 4.68 17.69 17.93
C ASN A 154 3.35 16.98 18.25
N GLY A 155 3.33 15.64 18.29
CA GLY A 155 2.15 14.85 18.63
C GLY A 155 1.14 14.65 17.50
N SER A 156 1.43 15.09 16.26
CA SER A 156 0.56 14.87 15.11
C SER A 156 0.50 13.40 14.69
N LEU A 157 1.60 12.66 14.87
CA LEU A 157 1.69 11.22 14.65
C LEU A 157 1.86 10.49 15.98
N LYS A 158 1.06 9.47 16.21
CA LYS A 158 1.19 8.60 17.38
C LYS A 158 2.31 7.60 17.18
N ARG A 159 3.09 7.36 18.23
CA ARG A 159 4.18 6.35 18.23
C ARG A 159 3.65 4.95 17.89
N GLU A 160 2.45 4.62 18.37
CA GLU A 160 1.79 3.34 18.17
C GLU A 160 1.50 3.06 16.68
N ASP A 161 1.14 4.09 15.89
CA ASP A 161 0.91 3.95 14.46
C ASP A 161 2.21 3.60 13.71
N LEU A 162 3.32 4.28 14.06
CA LEU A 162 4.63 3.96 13.51
C LEU A 162 5.09 2.55 13.90
N GLN A 163 4.93 2.18 15.17
CA GLN A 163 5.28 0.84 15.65
C GLN A 163 4.46 -0.25 14.95
N ALA A 164 3.16 0.01 14.73
CA ALA A 164 2.31 -0.91 13.99
C ALA A 164 2.78 -1.09 12.53
N CYS A 165 3.21 -0.01 11.87
CA CYS A 165 3.78 -0.08 10.53
C CYS A 165 5.08 -0.90 10.50
N VAL A 166 6.01 -0.64 11.41
CA VAL A 166 7.28 -1.37 11.51
C VAL A 166 7.04 -2.86 11.82
N LYS A 167 6.13 -3.18 12.74
CA LYS A 167 5.78 -4.57 13.07
C LYS A 167 5.27 -5.35 11.85
N ARG A 168 4.42 -4.73 11.02
CA ARG A 168 3.92 -5.36 9.78
C ARG A 168 5.04 -5.58 8.78
N MET A 169 5.93 -4.58 8.62
CA MET A 169 7.11 -4.69 7.77
C MET A 169 7.99 -5.89 8.16
N LEU A 170 8.37 -5.97 9.43
CA LEU A 170 9.19 -7.07 9.95
C LEU A 170 8.52 -8.43 9.73
N LYS A 171 7.19 -8.52 9.98
CA LYS A 171 6.42 -9.74 9.75
C LYS A 171 6.53 -10.26 8.30
N VAL A 172 6.50 -9.35 7.32
CA VAL A 172 6.63 -9.73 5.91
C VAL A 172 8.07 -10.03 5.54
N ILE A 173 9.04 -9.23 6.02
CA ILE A 173 10.47 -9.48 5.79
C ILE A 173 10.87 -10.89 6.23
N PHE A 174 10.43 -11.34 7.42
CA PHE A 174 10.69 -12.69 7.92
C PHE A 174 10.09 -13.82 7.07
N GLN A 175 9.15 -13.50 6.18
CA GLN A 175 8.56 -14.47 5.25
C GLN A 175 9.25 -14.47 3.88
N THR A 176 10.19 -13.58 3.63
CA THR A 176 10.90 -13.48 2.35
C THR A 176 12.21 -14.28 2.35
N LEU A 177 12.60 -14.78 1.18
CA LEU A 177 13.90 -15.43 1.00
C LEU A 177 15.08 -14.51 1.34
N GLY A 178 14.93 -13.20 1.08
CA GLY A 178 15.96 -12.21 1.42
C GLY A 178 16.32 -12.14 2.90
N TYR A 179 15.44 -12.61 3.80
CA TYR A 179 15.77 -12.67 5.23
C TYR A 179 16.82 -13.74 5.54
N GLU A 180 16.71 -14.94 4.96
CA GLU A 180 17.69 -16.01 5.15
C GLU A 180 19.05 -15.62 4.58
N ASP A 181 19.08 -15.01 3.41
CA ASP A 181 20.31 -14.48 2.81
C ASP A 181 20.96 -13.40 3.69
N CYS A 182 20.19 -12.47 4.23
CA CYS A 182 20.70 -11.44 5.14
C CYS A 182 21.30 -12.03 6.43
N VAL A 183 20.70 -13.08 6.98
CA VAL A 183 21.20 -13.75 8.18
C VAL A 183 22.51 -14.48 7.87
N SER A 184 22.61 -15.14 6.72
CA SER A 184 23.84 -15.84 6.29
C SER A 184 24.99 -14.87 5.99
N TYR A 185 24.71 -13.72 5.36
CA TYR A 185 25.69 -12.65 5.14
C TYR A 185 26.18 -12.04 6.46
N GLY A 186 25.29 -11.79 7.41
CA GLY A 186 25.65 -11.25 8.73
C GLY A 186 26.55 -12.18 9.55
N ALA A 187 26.48 -13.49 9.31
CA ALA A 187 27.37 -14.47 9.96
C ALA A 187 28.79 -14.48 9.38
N GLN A 188 29.00 -13.98 8.16
CA GLN A 188 30.31 -13.89 7.52
C GLN A 188 31.11 -12.64 7.92
N PHE A 189 30.47 -11.66 8.56
CA PHE A 189 31.09 -10.40 9.01
C PHE A 189 31.29 -10.30 10.53
N ARG A 190 31.23 -11.42 11.25
CA ARG A 190 31.55 -11.49 12.69
C ARG A 190 32.93 -12.03 12.95
#